data_b2bbcad54e66810b91f027cff81b9318
#
_entry.id   b2bbcad54e66810b91f027cff81b9318
#
_cell.length_a   1.000
_cell.length_b   1.000
_cell.length_c   1.000
_cell.angle_alpha   90.00
_cell.angle_beta   90.00
_cell.angle_gamma   90.00
#
_symmetry.space_group_name_H-M   'P 1'
#
loop_
_entity.id
_entity.type
_entity.pdbx_description
1 polymer ?
#
loop_
_entity_poly.entity_id
_entity_poly.type
_entity_poly.pdbx_seq_one_letter_code
_entity_poly.pdbx_strand_id
1 'polypeptide(L)'
;MNANAIRFRSGTLDSLRGLTLFSMIAYHLCWDLVYLRGLPWAWYNGFWAYIWQQSICCTFILLSGYCCQASRHPIRRGAISFFGGAAVSLATALVTPEEPIRFGVLTFLGTAALLTVPLRPLLARIPPRLGLILSFSLFLL
;
A
#
# COMPACT_ATOMS: atom_id res chain seq x y z
N MET A 1 10.38 25.27 -26.67
CA MET A 1 11.18 24.87 -25.50
C MET A 1 10.53 25.47 -24.26
N ASN A 2 9.64 24.76 -23.58
CA ASN A 2 9.01 25.23 -22.35
C ASN A 2 9.43 24.32 -21.20
N ALA A 3 10.42 24.78 -20.44
CA ALA A 3 11.04 24.13 -19.29
C ALA A 3 10.23 24.32 -17.98
N ASN A 4 8.93 24.52 -18.06
CA ASN A 4 8.05 24.69 -16.89
C ASN A 4 7.05 23.53 -16.77
N ALA A 5 7.55 22.29 -16.79
CA ALA A 5 6.81 21.20 -16.13
C ALA A 5 6.96 21.43 -14.62
N ILE A 6 6.16 22.34 -14.08
CA ILE A 6 6.01 22.58 -12.66
C ILE A 6 5.73 21.21 -12.05
N ARG A 7 6.69 20.72 -11.30
CA ARG A 7 6.61 19.53 -10.48
C ARG A 7 5.56 19.81 -9.42
N PHE A 8 4.29 19.51 -9.71
CA PHE A 8 3.21 19.52 -8.72
C PHE A 8 3.53 18.41 -7.70
N ARG A 9 4.48 18.72 -6.84
CA ARG A 9 4.63 18.04 -5.59
C ARG A 9 3.47 18.51 -4.73
N SER A 10 2.34 17.79 -4.79
CA SER A 10 1.19 18.19 -3.99
C SER A 10 1.53 17.84 -2.55
N GLY A 11 1.84 18.86 -1.75
CA GLY A 11 2.12 18.72 -0.32
C GLY A 11 1.03 17.93 0.40
N THR A 12 -0.22 18.04 -0.07
CA THR A 12 -1.37 17.28 0.41
C THR A 12 -1.19 15.77 0.26
N LEU A 13 -0.67 15.29 -0.90
CA LEU A 13 -0.44 13.85 -1.09
C LEU A 13 0.71 13.33 -0.24
N ASP A 14 1.75 14.15 -0.06
CA ASP A 14 2.87 13.78 0.81
C ASP A 14 2.44 13.79 2.28
N SER A 15 1.60 14.74 2.70
CA SER A 15 1.00 14.77 4.06
C SER A 15 0.08 13.59 4.30
N LEU A 16 -0.76 13.23 3.33
CA LEU A 16 -1.65 12.08 3.44
C LEU A 16 -0.88 10.76 3.56
N ARG A 17 0.23 10.62 2.82
CA ARG A 17 1.13 9.46 2.96
C ARG A 17 1.76 9.39 4.33
N GLY A 18 2.26 10.53 4.82
CA GLY A 18 2.85 10.60 6.17
C GLY A 18 1.85 10.21 7.25
N LEU A 19 0.63 10.73 7.15
CA LEU A 19 -0.45 10.40 8.08
C LEU A 19 -0.82 8.91 8.03
N THR A 20 -0.94 8.34 6.82
CA THR A 20 -1.26 6.92 6.64
C THR A 20 -0.14 6.03 7.16
N LEU A 21 1.12 6.41 6.95
CA LEU A 21 2.29 5.71 7.48
C LEU A 21 2.30 5.75 9.01
N PHE A 22 2.03 6.91 9.61
CA PHE A 22 1.93 7.05 11.05
C PHE A 22 0.79 6.19 11.63
N SER A 23 -0.37 6.20 10.98
CA SER A 23 -1.52 5.36 11.35
C SER A 23 -1.17 3.87 11.29
N MET A 24 -0.41 3.45 10.26
CA MET A 24 0.05 2.06 10.13
C MET A 24 1.01 1.66 11.27
N ILE A 25 1.97 2.54 11.61
CA ILE A 25 2.88 2.30 12.73
C ILE A 25 2.09 2.16 14.05
N ALA A 26 1.13 3.04 14.29
CA ALA A 26 0.28 2.99 15.47
C ALA A 26 -0.54 1.68 15.53
N TYR A 27 -1.09 1.23 14.38
CA TYR A 27 -1.82 -0.04 14.30
C TYR A 27 -0.93 -1.23 14.66
N HIS A 28 0.29 -1.31 14.11
CA HIS A 28 1.25 -2.38 14.42
C HIS A 28 1.72 -2.33 15.87
N LEU A 29 1.92 -1.13 16.42
CA LEU A 29 2.25 -0.98 17.85
C LEU A 29 1.13 -1.53 18.74
N CYS A 30 -0.15 -1.25 18.41
CA CYS A 30 -1.29 -1.83 19.10
C CYS A 30 -1.29 -3.37 18.99
N TRP A 31 -0.96 -3.91 17.82
CA TRP A 31 -0.83 -5.35 17.59
C TRP A 31 0.24 -5.96 18.52
N ASP A 32 1.43 -5.37 18.55
CA ASP A 32 2.53 -5.82 19.41
C ASP A 32 2.14 -5.80 20.88
N LEU A 33 1.44 -4.75 21.33
CA LEU A 33 0.99 -4.62 22.71
C LEU A 33 -0.06 -5.68 23.09
N VAL A 34 -0.96 -6.00 22.18
CA VAL A 34 -2.02 -6.99 22.44
C VAL A 34 -1.46 -8.42 22.40
N TYR A 35 -0.69 -8.76 21.33
CA TYR A 35 -0.27 -10.13 21.10
C TYR A 35 1.06 -10.50 21.75
N LEU A 36 2.05 -9.58 21.79
CA LEU A 36 3.34 -9.85 22.41
C LEU A 36 3.34 -9.56 23.92
N ARG A 37 2.62 -8.53 24.36
CA ARG A 37 2.54 -8.13 25.78
C ARG A 37 1.30 -8.66 26.48
N GLY A 38 0.34 -9.23 25.76
CA GLY A 38 -0.87 -9.82 26.34
C GLY A 38 -1.85 -8.80 26.94
N LEU A 39 -1.88 -7.55 26.45
CA LEU A 39 -2.81 -6.56 26.94
C LEU A 39 -4.25 -6.91 26.52
N PRO A 40 -5.22 -6.94 27.47
CA PRO A 40 -6.60 -7.35 27.20
C PRO A 40 -7.42 -6.25 26.50
N TRP A 41 -7.01 -5.82 25.32
CA TRP A 41 -7.74 -4.81 24.53
C TRP A 41 -8.76 -5.49 23.62
N ALA A 42 -9.93 -5.79 24.16
CA ALA A 42 -11.02 -6.47 23.43
C ALA A 42 -11.45 -5.73 22.17
N TRP A 43 -11.34 -4.40 22.12
CA TRP A 43 -11.69 -3.59 20.94
C TRP A 43 -10.79 -3.86 19.74
N TYR A 44 -9.54 -4.30 19.98
CA TYR A 44 -8.57 -4.55 18.91
C TYR A 44 -8.94 -5.76 18.03
N ASN A 45 -9.64 -6.75 18.57
CA ASN A 45 -10.20 -7.88 17.84
C ASN A 45 -11.62 -7.61 17.30
N GLY A 46 -12.09 -6.38 17.44
CA GLY A 46 -13.44 -5.98 17.07
C GLY A 46 -13.52 -5.31 15.70
N PHE A 47 -14.75 -4.99 15.33
CA PHE A 47 -15.12 -4.32 14.09
C PHE A 47 -14.36 -3.00 13.83
N TRP A 48 -14.09 -2.21 14.85
CA TRP A 48 -13.41 -0.91 14.72
C TRP A 48 -11.95 -1.04 14.33
N ALA A 49 -11.23 -2.02 14.87
CA ALA A 49 -9.85 -2.29 14.48
C ALA A 49 -9.77 -2.80 13.04
N TYR A 50 -10.72 -3.62 12.61
CA TYR A 50 -10.85 -4.05 11.23
C TYR A 50 -11.08 -2.88 10.26
N ILE A 51 -12.02 -1.97 10.57
CA ILE A 51 -12.24 -0.77 9.76
C ILE A 51 -10.98 0.10 9.69
N TRP A 52 -10.29 0.27 10.83
CA TRP A 52 -9.05 1.04 10.88
C TRP A 52 -7.98 0.42 9.97
N GLN A 53 -7.77 -0.90 10.06
CA GLN A 53 -6.85 -1.64 9.17
C GLN A 53 -7.21 -1.45 7.69
N GLN A 54 -8.47 -1.65 7.34
CA GLN A 54 -8.94 -1.51 5.95
C GLN A 54 -8.76 -0.09 5.43
N SER A 55 -9.03 0.93 6.24
CA SER A 55 -8.83 2.33 5.84
C SER A 55 -7.37 2.64 5.52
N ILE A 56 -6.43 2.10 6.30
CA ILE A 56 -4.98 2.23 6.04
C ILE A 56 -4.63 1.53 4.71
N CYS A 57 -5.06 0.28 4.52
CA CYS A 57 -4.79 -0.49 3.29
C CYS A 57 -5.36 0.20 2.05
N CYS A 58 -6.63 0.59 2.07
CA CYS A 58 -7.27 1.29 0.96
C CYS A 58 -6.56 2.60 0.61
N THR A 59 -6.20 3.40 1.60
CA THR A 59 -5.49 4.66 1.39
C THR A 59 -4.12 4.42 0.75
N PHE A 60 -3.36 3.41 1.21
CA PHE A 60 -2.08 3.06 0.59
C PHE A 60 -2.23 2.59 -0.85
N ILE A 61 -3.22 1.75 -1.15
CA ILE A 61 -3.47 1.26 -2.52
C ILE A 61 -3.81 2.42 -3.45
N LEU A 62 -4.73 3.30 -3.04
CA LEU A 62 -5.14 4.46 -3.83
C LEU A 62 -3.98 5.43 -4.08
N LEU A 63 -3.22 5.79 -3.03
CA LEU A 63 -2.06 6.65 -3.14
C LEU A 63 -0.96 6.04 -4.03
N SER A 64 -0.71 4.74 -3.89
CA SER A 64 0.26 4.03 -4.71
C SER A 64 -0.14 4.01 -6.19
N GLY A 65 -1.41 3.69 -6.48
CA GLY A 65 -1.95 3.70 -7.84
C GLY A 65 -1.84 5.07 -8.50
N TYR A 66 -2.26 6.12 -7.80
CA TYR A 66 -2.14 7.50 -8.30
C TYR A 66 -0.68 7.88 -8.59
N CYS A 67 0.23 7.55 -7.68
CA CYS A 67 1.63 7.89 -7.82
C CYS A 67 2.38 7.06 -8.85
N CYS A 68 1.93 5.84 -9.10
CA CYS A 68 2.46 5.00 -10.18
C CYS A 68 2.18 5.63 -11.55
N GLN A 69 0.99 6.20 -11.74
CA GLN A 69 0.65 6.91 -12.98
C GLN A 69 1.44 8.21 -13.16
N ALA A 70 1.65 8.96 -12.09
CA ALA A 70 2.40 10.22 -12.10
C ALA A 70 3.93 10.05 -12.14
N SER A 71 4.43 8.82 -12.04
CA SER A 71 5.86 8.54 -11.95
C SER A 71 6.52 8.46 -13.33
N ARG A 72 7.70 9.10 -13.47
CA ARG A 72 8.57 8.97 -14.65
C ARG A 72 9.29 7.61 -14.72
N HIS A 73 9.50 6.96 -13.57
CA HIS A 73 10.22 5.69 -13.45
C HIS A 73 9.41 4.69 -12.61
N PRO A 74 8.27 4.19 -13.13
CA PRO A 74 7.38 3.31 -12.37
C PRO A 74 8.04 1.98 -12.01
N ILE A 75 8.86 1.41 -12.88
CA ILE A 75 9.58 0.15 -12.65
C ILE A 75 10.53 0.28 -11.45
N ARG A 76 11.35 1.33 -11.42
CA ARG A 76 12.30 1.55 -10.33
C ARG A 76 11.58 1.69 -8.98
N ARG A 77 10.46 2.41 -8.96
CA ARG A 77 9.66 2.58 -7.74
C ARG A 77 9.01 1.27 -7.31
N GLY A 78 8.43 0.52 -8.25
CA GLY A 78 7.87 -0.81 -7.98
C GLY A 78 8.92 -1.76 -7.44
N ALA A 79 10.11 -1.80 -8.04
CA ALA A 79 11.22 -2.62 -7.57
C ALA A 79 11.68 -2.24 -6.15
N ILE A 80 11.85 -0.94 -5.85
CA ILE A 80 12.22 -0.49 -4.50
C ILE A 80 11.18 -0.91 -3.46
N SER A 81 9.88 -0.77 -3.76
CA SER A 81 8.81 -1.21 -2.86
C SER A 81 8.79 -2.72 -2.69
N PHE A 82 8.99 -3.47 -3.77
CA PHE A 82 9.02 -4.94 -3.75
C PHE A 82 10.19 -5.46 -2.90
N PHE A 83 11.41 -4.99 -3.16
CA PHE A 83 12.59 -5.39 -2.41
C PHE A 83 12.56 -4.91 -0.95
N GLY A 84 12.00 -3.73 -0.69
CA GLY A 84 11.74 -3.25 0.67
C GLY A 84 10.78 -4.17 1.42
N GLY A 85 9.68 -4.59 0.79
CA GLY A 85 8.75 -5.55 1.34
C GLY A 85 9.37 -6.93 1.57
N ALA A 86 10.17 -7.41 0.63
CA ALA A 86 10.89 -8.67 0.75
C ALA A 86 11.91 -8.64 1.91
N ALA A 87 12.62 -7.52 2.08
CA ALA A 87 13.55 -7.33 3.19
C ALA A 87 12.84 -7.36 4.56
N VAL A 88 11.67 -6.71 4.67
CA VAL A 88 10.83 -6.75 5.88
C VAL A 88 10.35 -8.17 6.14
N SER A 89 9.86 -8.88 5.13
CA SER A 89 9.42 -10.28 5.27
C SER A 89 10.55 -11.20 5.72
N LEU A 90 11.75 -11.00 5.18
CA LEU A 90 12.92 -11.78 5.56
C LEU A 90 13.34 -11.46 7.01
N ALA A 91 13.38 -10.17 7.37
CA ALA A 91 13.72 -9.76 8.74
C ALA A 91 12.71 -10.33 9.75
N THR A 92 11.41 -10.28 9.44
CA THR A 92 10.36 -10.84 10.31
C THR A 92 10.49 -12.35 10.43
N ALA A 93 10.79 -13.06 9.33
CA ALA A 93 10.99 -14.52 9.37
C ALA A 93 12.21 -14.94 10.22
N LEU A 94 13.23 -14.07 10.32
CA LEU A 94 14.43 -14.34 11.15
C LEU A 94 14.21 -14.00 12.62
N VAL A 95 13.42 -12.94 12.91
CA VAL A 95 13.22 -12.45 14.29
C VAL A 95 12.03 -13.12 14.97
N THR A 96 10.94 -13.37 14.23
CA THR A 96 9.69 -13.99 14.71
C THR A 96 9.27 -15.14 13.79
N PRO A 97 9.96 -16.31 13.84
CA PRO A 97 9.66 -17.42 12.93
C PRO A 97 8.29 -18.05 13.14
N GLU A 98 7.65 -17.80 14.28
CA GLU A 98 6.31 -18.32 14.60
C GLU A 98 5.20 -17.60 13.84
N GLU A 99 5.41 -16.31 13.49
CA GLU A 99 4.43 -15.47 12.78
C GLU A 99 5.07 -14.71 11.60
N PRO A 100 5.60 -15.40 10.57
CA PRO A 100 6.30 -14.72 9.47
C PRO A 100 5.31 -13.96 8.57
N ILE A 101 5.57 -12.70 8.31
CA ILE A 101 4.85 -11.91 7.31
C ILE A 101 5.26 -12.38 5.92
N ARG A 102 4.49 -13.31 5.34
CA ARG A 102 4.82 -13.91 4.04
C ARG A 102 4.58 -12.96 2.85
N PHE A 103 3.56 -12.12 2.92
CA PHE A 103 3.20 -11.20 1.85
C PHE A 103 2.59 -9.92 2.41
N GLY A 104 3.43 -8.95 2.71
CA GLY A 104 3.01 -7.65 3.25
C GLY A 104 2.45 -6.71 2.18
N VAL A 105 1.75 -5.66 2.63
CA VAL A 105 1.21 -4.59 1.76
C VAL A 105 2.28 -3.99 0.85
N LEU A 106 3.51 -3.85 1.34
CA LEU A 106 4.63 -3.28 0.59
C LEU A 106 5.02 -4.16 -0.61
N THR A 107 5.08 -5.49 -0.39
CA THR A 107 5.35 -6.47 -1.45
C THR A 107 4.22 -6.47 -2.47
N PHE A 108 2.96 -6.43 -2.01
CA PHE A 108 1.79 -6.32 -2.87
C PHE A 108 1.83 -5.06 -3.74
N LEU A 109 2.09 -3.90 -3.16
CA LEU A 109 2.17 -2.62 -3.89
C LEU A 109 3.32 -2.62 -4.90
N GLY A 110 4.46 -3.20 -4.53
CA GLY A 110 5.60 -3.35 -5.45
C GLY A 110 5.26 -4.24 -6.63
N THR A 111 4.67 -5.41 -6.39
CA THR A 111 4.23 -6.34 -7.43
C THR A 111 3.16 -5.72 -8.33
N ALA A 112 2.15 -5.07 -7.75
CA ALA A 112 1.09 -4.39 -8.50
C ALA A 112 1.65 -3.28 -9.40
N ALA A 113 2.60 -2.49 -8.90
CA ALA A 113 3.26 -1.45 -9.68
C ALA A 113 4.07 -2.04 -10.85
N LEU A 114 4.80 -3.14 -10.64
CA LEU A 114 5.57 -3.82 -11.68
C LEU A 114 4.67 -4.44 -12.74
N LEU A 115 3.55 -5.07 -12.33
CA LEU A 115 2.57 -5.66 -13.25
C LEU A 115 1.81 -4.59 -14.06
N THR A 116 1.57 -3.42 -13.49
CA THR A 116 0.85 -2.34 -14.19
C THR A 116 1.62 -1.83 -15.39
N VAL A 117 2.96 -1.89 -15.37
CA VAL A 117 3.79 -1.40 -16.48
C VAL A 117 3.54 -2.17 -17.81
N PRO A 118 3.65 -3.51 -17.87
CA PRO A 118 3.37 -4.26 -19.11
C PRO A 118 1.88 -4.28 -19.46
N LEU A 119 0.98 -4.15 -18.47
CA LEU A 119 -0.47 -4.13 -18.67
C LEU A 119 -0.99 -2.77 -19.14
N ARG A 120 -0.17 -1.71 -19.03
CA ARG A 120 -0.56 -0.34 -19.41
C ARG A 120 -1.17 -0.21 -20.80
N PRO A 121 -0.62 -0.79 -21.88
CA PRO A 121 -1.22 -0.69 -23.20
C PRO A 121 -2.57 -1.41 -23.31
N LEU A 122 -2.78 -2.48 -22.53
CA LEU A 122 -4.04 -3.19 -22.47
C LEU A 122 -5.08 -2.39 -21.67
N LEU A 123 -4.70 -1.89 -20.53
CA LEU A 123 -5.55 -1.07 -19.65
C LEU A 123 -5.99 0.24 -20.32
N ALA A 124 -5.12 0.84 -21.15
CA ALA A 124 -5.42 2.05 -21.89
C ALA A 124 -6.53 1.86 -22.96
N ARG A 125 -6.82 0.63 -23.34
CA ARG A 125 -7.93 0.31 -24.28
C ARG A 125 -9.28 0.26 -23.59
N ILE A 126 -9.32 0.15 -22.27
CA ILE A 126 -10.54 0.07 -21.49
C ILE A 126 -11.06 1.49 -21.24
N PRO A 127 -12.31 1.81 -21.60
CA PRO A 127 -12.87 3.11 -21.30
C PRO A 127 -12.89 3.35 -19.77
N PRO A 128 -12.59 4.59 -19.32
CA PRO A 128 -12.39 4.86 -17.89
C PRO A 128 -13.57 4.47 -16.99
N ARG A 129 -14.80 4.59 -17.51
CA ARG A 129 -16.02 4.19 -16.78
C ARG A 129 -16.09 2.68 -16.54
N LEU A 130 -15.77 1.90 -17.58
CA LEU A 130 -15.76 0.43 -17.48
C LEU A 130 -14.63 -0.04 -16.58
N GLY A 131 -13.43 0.58 -16.70
CA GLY A 131 -12.29 0.28 -15.84
C GLY A 131 -12.60 0.53 -14.36
N LEU A 132 -13.32 1.60 -14.04
CA LEU A 132 -13.72 1.93 -12.68
C LEU A 132 -14.74 0.91 -12.12
N ILE A 133 -15.73 0.51 -12.91
CA ILE A 133 -16.72 -0.50 -12.53
C ILE A 133 -16.04 -1.85 -12.28
N LEU A 134 -15.17 -2.29 -13.21
CA LEU A 134 -14.45 -3.55 -13.09
C LEU A 134 -13.52 -3.58 -11.87
N SER A 135 -12.76 -2.51 -11.64
CA SER A 135 -11.86 -2.44 -10.50
C SER A 135 -12.63 -2.41 -9.17
N PHE A 136 -13.77 -1.74 -9.12
CA PHE A 136 -14.61 -1.69 -7.93
C PHE A 136 -15.29 -3.04 -7.67
N SER A 137 -15.78 -3.72 -8.72
CA SER A 137 -16.35 -5.06 -8.62
C SER A 137 -15.32 -6.08 -8.14
N LEU A 138 -14.08 -6.01 -8.65
CA LEU A 138 -12.99 -6.88 -8.23
C LEU A 138 -12.55 -6.62 -6.78
N PHE A 139 -12.70 -5.38 -6.31
CA PHE A 139 -12.38 -5.01 -4.93
C PHE A 139 -13.43 -5.50 -3.93
N LEU A 140 -14.69 -5.67 -4.36
CA LEU A 140 -15.78 -6.15 -3.51
C LEU A 140 -15.86 -7.69 -3.42
N LEU A 141 -15.17 -8.42 -4.31
CA LEU A 141 -15.05 -9.89 -4.30
C LEU A 141 -13.98 -10.36 -3.31
#